data_bee54bb74305bb7e90653e8cfc0ad92a
#
_entry.id   bee54bb74305bb7e90653e8cfc0ad92a
#
_cell.length_a   1.000
_cell.length_b   1.000
_cell.length_c   1.000
_cell.angle_alpha   90.00
_cell.angle_beta   90.00
_cell.angle_gamma   90.00
#
_symmetry.space_group_name_H-M   'P 1'
#
loop_
_entity.id
_entity.type
_entity.pdbx_description
1 polymer ?
#
loop_
_entity_poly.entity_id
_entity_poly.type
_entity_poly.pdbx_seq_one_letter_code
_entity_poly.pdbx_strand_id
1 'polypeptide(L)'
;MIRILFTCWGNICRSPMAEFVMKDLVEKRGFSDRFEIASAATSTEEIGNPVYPPAKAELARHGISCEGKRARQLRRDDYEK
;
A
#
# COMPACT_ATOMS: atom_id res chain seq x y z
N MET A 1 14.94 5.26 10.45
CA MET A 1 13.86 4.58 9.66
C MET A 1 13.20 5.58 8.73
N ILE A 2 13.05 5.21 7.48
CA ILE A 2 12.37 6.03 6.48
C ILE A 2 10.94 5.54 6.35
N ARG A 3 9.98 6.45 6.48
CA ARG A 3 8.55 6.14 6.35
C ARG A 3 8.01 6.73 5.07
N ILE A 4 7.34 5.88 4.29
CA ILE A 4 6.75 6.27 3.02
C ILE A 4 5.26 5.94 3.05
N LEU A 5 4.42 6.92 2.76
CA LEU A 5 2.99 6.75 2.69
C LEU A 5 2.50 7.11 1.30
N PHE A 6 1.92 6.13 0.60
CA PHE A 6 1.29 6.35 -0.69
C PHE A 6 -0.20 6.65 -0.50
N THR A 7 -0.73 7.61 -1.22
CA THR A 7 -2.14 7.97 -1.13
C THR A 7 -2.79 7.98 -2.50
N CYS A 8 -4.08 7.64 -2.53
CA CYS A 8 -4.94 7.81 -3.68
C CYS A 8 -6.38 7.94 -3.19
N TRP A 9 -7.33 8.13 -4.10
CA TRP A 9 -8.71 8.37 -3.72
C TRP A 9 -9.29 7.25 -2.85
N GLY A 10 -9.22 6.00 -3.32
CA GLY A 10 -9.90 4.89 -2.66
C GLY A 10 -9.01 3.94 -1.87
N ASN A 11 -7.68 3.98 -2.06
CA ASN A 11 -6.75 3.04 -1.45
C ASN A 11 -7.05 1.57 -1.83
N ILE A 12 -7.54 1.35 -3.04
CA ILE A 12 -7.81 0.00 -3.53
C ILE A 12 -7.04 -0.35 -4.81
N CYS A 13 -6.45 0.61 -5.49
CA CYS A 13 -5.75 0.38 -6.75
C CYS A 13 -4.33 0.96 -6.73
N ARG A 14 -4.20 2.25 -7.03
CA ARG A 14 -2.88 2.87 -7.24
C ARG A 14 -2.00 2.88 -5.99
N SER A 15 -2.53 3.33 -4.86
CA SER A 15 -1.71 3.42 -3.65
C SER A 15 -1.35 2.06 -3.07
N PRO A 16 -2.25 1.04 -3.04
CA PRO A 16 -1.84 -0.30 -2.63
C PRO A 16 -0.81 -0.91 -3.58
N MET A 17 -0.95 -0.71 -4.89
CA MET A 17 0.04 -1.21 -5.84
C MET A 17 1.40 -0.60 -5.56
N ALA A 18 1.47 0.72 -5.36
CA ALA A 18 2.71 1.40 -5.04
C ALA A 18 3.30 0.88 -3.73
N GLU A 19 2.47 0.69 -2.72
CA GLU A 19 2.89 0.16 -1.43
C GLU A 19 3.57 -1.21 -1.58
N PHE A 20 2.90 -2.15 -2.24
CA PHE A 20 3.39 -3.52 -2.32
C PHE A 20 4.57 -3.66 -3.29
N VAL A 21 4.60 -2.90 -4.38
CA VAL A 21 5.76 -2.88 -5.27
C VAL A 21 6.99 -2.34 -4.53
N MET A 22 6.82 -1.27 -3.75
CA MET A 22 7.94 -0.70 -2.99
C MET A 22 8.42 -1.65 -1.90
N LYS A 23 7.49 -2.32 -1.20
CA LYS A 23 7.85 -3.32 -0.19
C LYS A 23 8.67 -4.46 -0.80
N ASP A 24 8.24 -4.95 -1.96
CA ASP A 24 8.95 -6.01 -2.67
C ASP A 24 10.35 -5.55 -3.08
N LEU A 25 10.46 -4.34 -3.59
CA LEU A 25 11.72 -3.77 -4.03
C LEU A 25 12.72 -3.63 -2.88
N VAL A 26 12.30 -3.06 -1.75
CA VAL A 26 13.20 -2.87 -0.61
C VAL A 26 13.61 -4.20 0.02
N GLU A 27 12.71 -5.18 0.01
CA GLU A 27 13.01 -6.52 0.50
C GLU A 27 14.07 -7.18 -0.36
N LYS A 28 13.93 -7.12 -1.68
CA LYS A 28 14.89 -7.71 -2.61
C LYS A 28 16.29 -7.08 -2.52
N ARG A 29 16.34 -5.83 -2.08
CA ARG A 29 17.61 -5.12 -1.91
C ARG A 29 18.16 -5.18 -0.48
N GLY A 30 17.47 -5.90 0.41
CA GLY A 30 17.93 -6.07 1.79
C GLY A 30 17.74 -4.87 2.68
N PHE A 31 16.82 -3.97 2.34
CA PHE A 31 16.56 -2.73 3.09
C PHE A 31 15.23 -2.72 3.82
N SER A 32 14.55 -3.85 3.92
CA SER A 32 13.19 -3.89 4.50
C SER A 32 13.13 -3.38 5.93
N ASP A 33 14.20 -3.52 6.70
CA ASP A 33 14.28 -3.03 8.08
C ASP A 33 14.53 -1.52 8.19
N ARG A 34 14.81 -0.85 7.07
CA ARG A 34 15.09 0.59 7.02
C ARG A 34 13.90 1.42 6.54
N PHE A 35 12.86 0.75 6.05
CA PHE A 35 11.69 1.42 5.49
C PHE A 35 10.42 0.93 6.13
N GLU A 36 9.53 1.86 6.43
CA GLU A 36 8.16 1.57 6.81
C GLU A 36 7.27 2.10 5.70
N ILE A 37 6.56 1.23 5.01
CA ILE A 37 5.81 1.57 3.81
C ILE A 37 4.34 1.23 4.02
N ALA A 38 3.46 2.18 3.73
CA ALA A 38 2.02 2.02 3.89
C ALA A 38 1.28 2.79 2.82
N SER A 39 -0.02 2.61 2.76
CA SER A 39 -0.89 3.38 1.87
C SER A 39 -2.21 3.69 2.57
N ALA A 40 -2.86 4.77 2.13
CA ALA A 40 -4.13 5.22 2.69
C ALA A 40 -4.95 5.96 1.64
N ALA A 41 -6.26 6.07 1.89
CA ALA A 41 -7.18 6.77 1.00
C ALA A 41 -7.43 8.20 1.46
N THR A 42 -7.63 9.09 0.51
CA THR A 42 -8.07 10.46 0.80
C THR A 42 -9.60 10.54 0.96
N SER A 43 -10.34 9.52 0.53
CA SER A 43 -11.80 9.46 0.67
C SER A 43 -12.21 8.33 1.60
N THR A 44 -13.51 8.29 1.94
CA THR A 44 -14.08 7.25 2.78
C THR A 44 -14.85 6.18 2.00
N GLU A 45 -14.95 6.33 0.70
CA GLU A 45 -15.84 5.49 -0.12
C GLU A 45 -15.49 4.00 -0.11
N GLU A 46 -14.20 3.68 -0.02
CA GLU A 46 -13.74 2.29 -0.14
C GLU A 46 -13.18 1.72 1.16
N ILE A 47 -13.36 2.41 2.29
CA ILE A 47 -12.80 1.94 3.57
C ILE A 47 -13.23 0.50 3.85
N GLY A 48 -12.26 -0.34 4.18
CA GLY A 48 -12.48 -1.75 4.49
C GLY A 48 -12.49 -2.66 3.29
N ASN A 49 -12.51 -2.13 2.07
CA ASN A 49 -12.53 -2.94 0.87
C ASN A 49 -11.14 -3.47 0.53
N PRO A 50 -11.05 -4.67 -0.05
CA PRO A 50 -9.77 -5.24 -0.46
C PRO A 50 -9.22 -4.52 -1.69
N VAL A 51 -7.99 -4.86 -2.06
CA VAL A 51 -7.37 -4.33 -3.26
C VAL A 51 -8.24 -4.66 -4.48
N TYR A 52 -8.38 -3.71 -5.38
CA TYR A 52 -9.16 -3.86 -6.61
C TYR A 52 -8.70 -5.10 -7.36
N PRO A 53 -9.63 -6.01 -7.77
CA PRO A 53 -9.22 -7.30 -8.35
C PRO A 53 -8.24 -7.24 -9.51
N PRO A 54 -8.41 -6.37 -10.51
CA PRO A 54 -7.40 -6.26 -11.58
C PRO A 54 -6.02 -5.85 -11.08
N ALA A 55 -5.96 -4.97 -10.07
CA ALA A 55 -4.69 -4.56 -9.49
C ALA A 55 -4.04 -5.72 -8.73
N LYS A 56 -4.84 -6.47 -7.96
CA LYS A 56 -4.38 -7.65 -7.25
C LYS A 56 -3.83 -8.70 -8.22
N ALA A 57 -4.53 -8.91 -9.34
CA ALA A 57 -4.10 -9.87 -10.36
C ALA A 57 -2.77 -9.44 -10.99
N GLU A 58 -2.60 -8.15 -11.26
CA GLU A 58 -1.35 -7.62 -11.82
C GLU A 58 -0.19 -7.83 -10.87
N LEU A 59 -0.38 -7.54 -9.59
CA LEU A 59 0.66 -7.77 -8.56
C LEU A 59 1.02 -9.26 -8.50
N ALA A 60 0.01 -10.14 -8.55
CA ALA A 60 0.23 -11.59 -8.49
C ALA A 60 1.06 -12.07 -9.68
N ARG A 61 0.87 -11.49 -10.86
CA ARG A 61 1.68 -11.83 -12.04
C ARG A 61 3.16 -11.52 -11.85
N HIS A 62 3.48 -10.59 -10.98
CA HIS A 62 4.86 -10.23 -10.64
C HIS A 62 5.34 -10.91 -9.35
N GLY A 63 4.58 -11.89 -8.85
CA GLY A 63 4.95 -12.62 -7.64
C GLY A 63 4.73 -11.84 -6.35
N ILE A 64 3.91 -10.81 -6.38
CA ILE A 64 3.66 -9.93 -5.23
C ILE A 64 2.27 -10.22 -4.66
N SER A 65 2.21 -10.61 -3.37
CA SER A 65 0.96 -10.82 -2.67
C SER A 65 0.54 -9.54 -1.95
N CYS A 66 -0.76 -9.22 -2.04
CA CYS A 66 -1.35 -8.12 -1.28
C CYS A 66 -2.47 -8.60 -0.37
N GLU A 67 -2.43 -9.87 0.01
CA GLU A 67 -3.45 -10.44 0.89
C GLU A 67 -3.53 -9.73 2.22
N GLY A 68 -4.74 -9.53 2.71
CA GLY A 68 -4.98 -8.86 3.98
C GLY A 68 -5.04 -7.35 3.89
N LYS A 69 -4.64 -6.75 2.76
CA LYS A 69 -4.72 -5.31 2.60
C LYS A 69 -6.17 -4.88 2.42
N ARG A 70 -6.58 -3.89 3.22
CA ARG A 70 -7.89 -3.25 3.06
C ARG A 70 -7.71 -1.75 3.04
N ALA A 71 -8.58 -1.06 2.32
CA ALA A 71 -8.55 0.39 2.21
C ALA A 71 -8.72 1.01 3.60
N ARG A 72 -7.90 2.00 3.91
CA ARG A 72 -8.03 2.79 5.12
C ARG A 72 -7.93 4.27 4.77
N GLN A 73 -8.57 5.10 5.57
CA GLN A 73 -8.52 6.54 5.34
C GLN A 73 -7.22 7.12 5.90
N LEU A 74 -6.70 8.13 5.20
CA LEU A 74 -5.57 8.92 5.69
C LEU A 74 -5.98 9.61 6.99
N ARG A 75 -5.13 9.48 8.00
CA ARG A 75 -5.37 10.04 9.33
C ARG A 75 -4.30 11.07 9.67
N ARG A 76 -4.63 11.91 10.65
CA ARG A 76 -3.68 12.86 11.18
C ARG A 76 -2.39 12.18 11.67
N ASP A 77 -2.52 11.03 12.30
CA ASP A 77 -1.39 10.24 12.79
C ASP A 77 -0.40 9.87 11.68
N ASP A 78 -0.86 9.75 10.44
CA ASP A 78 0.00 9.41 9.32
C ASP A 78 1.05 10.50 9.06
N TYR A 79 0.75 11.73 9.43
CA TYR A 79 1.67 12.85 9.30
C TYR A 79 2.62 13.00 10.49
N GLU A 80 2.24 12.46 11.63
CA GLU A 80 2.99 12.62 12.88
C GLU A 80 4.00 11.49 13.10
N LYS A 81 3.85 10.43 12.38
CA LYS A 81 4.75 9.28 12.42
C LYS A 81 5.76 9.37 11.28
#